data_788ee2102ad1b8c39bc4250c138a368e
#
_entry.id   788ee2102ad1b8c39bc4250c138a368e
#
_cell.length_a   1.000
_cell.length_b   1.000
_cell.length_c   1.000
_cell.angle_alpha   90.00
_cell.angle_beta   90.00
_cell.angle_gamma   90.00
#
_symmetry.space_group_name_H-M   'P 1'
#
loop_
_entity.id
_entity.type
_entity.pdbx_description
1 polymer ?
#
loop_
_entity_poly.entity_id
_entity_poly.type
_entity_poly.pdbx_seq_one_letter_code
_entity_poly.pdbx_strand_id
1 'polypeptide(L)'
;MAAASGLIPTRVLLVVEEKAQLELLQVFSGRGDAAHSHLLEVHLGQEAQLNHGVLACADGVASLFAQCAVEQEPRSTYTFTSVVQGWSLGRIEPRVIQVDGQASTTLKGLAVADAEQQLAVHTSVCFEGPDGELDQLQKCLAAGRSHTIFNGAINVPVSYTHLRAHET
;
A
#
# COMPACT_ATOMS: atom_id res chain seq x y z
N MET A 1 13.62 -7.30 -26.63
CA MET A 1 13.11 -6.00 -26.14
C MET A 1 14.24 -5.31 -25.40
N ALA A 2 14.53 -4.03 -25.70
CA ALA A 2 15.52 -3.28 -24.94
C ALA A 2 15.03 -3.13 -23.49
N ALA A 3 15.94 -3.26 -22.51
CA ALA A 3 15.63 -2.95 -21.11
C ALA A 3 15.29 -1.46 -21.01
N ALA A 4 14.24 -1.12 -20.27
CA ALA A 4 13.95 0.28 -20.00
C ALA A 4 15.02 0.85 -19.07
N SER A 5 15.46 2.07 -19.33
CA SER A 5 16.34 2.83 -18.44
C SER A 5 15.73 4.21 -18.15
N GLY A 6 16.03 4.75 -16.98
CA GLY A 6 15.56 6.05 -16.55
C GLY A 6 14.33 6.03 -15.64
N LEU A 7 13.78 7.20 -15.38
CA LEU A 7 12.63 7.40 -14.49
C LEU A 7 11.32 7.23 -15.26
N ILE A 8 10.42 6.40 -14.74
CA ILE A 8 9.09 6.15 -15.28
C ILE A 8 8.05 6.64 -14.26
N PRO A 9 7.61 7.90 -14.34
CA PRO A 9 6.59 8.41 -13.43
C PRO A 9 5.20 8.03 -13.94
N THR A 10 4.33 7.65 -13.02
CA THR A 10 2.91 7.38 -13.30
C THR A 10 2.03 7.93 -12.18
N ARG A 11 0.87 8.46 -12.52
CA ARG A 11 -0.13 8.91 -11.56
C ARG A 11 -1.52 8.46 -12.01
N VAL A 12 -2.29 7.94 -11.06
CA VAL A 12 -3.66 7.47 -11.29
C VAL A 12 -4.55 8.05 -10.21
N LEU A 13 -5.72 8.54 -10.60
CA LEU A 13 -6.81 8.90 -9.70
C LEU A 13 -7.94 7.90 -9.88
N LEU A 14 -8.39 7.30 -8.79
CA LEU A 14 -9.50 6.36 -8.74
C LEU A 14 -10.58 6.90 -7.81
N VAL A 15 -11.79 6.99 -8.32
CA VAL A 15 -12.97 7.32 -7.53
C VAL A 15 -13.90 6.12 -7.55
N VAL A 16 -14.20 5.57 -6.38
CA VAL A 16 -15.21 4.52 -6.19
C VAL A 16 -16.40 5.19 -5.52
N GLU A 17 -17.46 5.38 -6.26
CA GLU A 17 -18.63 6.10 -5.80
C GLU A 17 -19.37 5.37 -4.67
N GLU A 18 -20.31 6.06 -4.03
CA GLU A 18 -21.13 5.52 -2.94
C GLU A 18 -21.70 4.14 -3.28
N LYS A 19 -21.54 3.18 -2.36
CA LYS A 19 -22.01 1.78 -2.47
C LYS A 19 -21.44 0.97 -3.63
N ALA A 20 -20.52 1.54 -4.41
CA ALA A 20 -19.88 0.79 -5.49
C ALA A 20 -18.86 -0.23 -4.94
N GLN A 21 -18.63 -1.29 -5.70
CA GLN A 21 -17.65 -2.32 -5.39
C GLN A 21 -16.67 -2.47 -6.54
N LEU A 22 -15.37 -2.51 -6.22
CA LEU A 22 -14.32 -2.63 -7.22
C LEU A 22 -13.23 -3.59 -6.76
N GLU A 23 -12.73 -4.39 -7.70
CA GLU A 23 -11.49 -5.15 -7.55
C GLU A 23 -10.43 -4.55 -8.49
N LEU A 24 -9.30 -4.15 -7.92
CA LEU A 24 -8.16 -3.59 -8.65
C LEU A 24 -6.93 -4.46 -8.42
N LEU A 25 -6.29 -4.91 -9.49
CA LEU A 25 -4.97 -5.51 -9.45
C LEU A 25 -3.97 -4.60 -10.18
N GLN A 26 -2.99 -4.09 -9.45
CA GLN A 26 -1.83 -3.41 -10.04
C GLN A 26 -0.65 -4.38 -10.14
N VAL A 27 -0.07 -4.46 -11.33
CA VAL A 27 1.10 -5.29 -11.57
C VAL A 27 2.28 -4.40 -11.98
N PHE A 28 3.32 -4.40 -11.17
CA PHE A 28 4.59 -3.74 -11.46
C PHE A 28 5.62 -4.79 -11.85
N SER A 29 6.20 -4.64 -13.03
CA SER A 29 7.30 -5.49 -13.50
C SER A 29 8.51 -4.62 -13.82
N GLY A 30 9.64 -4.89 -13.17
CA GLY A 30 10.90 -4.16 -13.38
C GLY A 30 11.94 -5.02 -14.09
N ARG A 31 12.60 -4.43 -15.10
CA ARG A 31 13.75 -5.02 -15.79
C ARG A 31 14.79 -3.94 -16.10
N GLY A 32 16.06 -4.31 -15.95
CA GLY A 32 17.16 -3.37 -16.17
C GLY A 32 17.21 -2.29 -15.07
N ASP A 33 17.77 -1.13 -15.37
CA ASP A 33 18.04 -0.03 -14.42
C ASP A 33 16.91 1.02 -14.34
N ALA A 34 15.70 0.67 -14.76
CA ALA A 34 14.56 1.56 -14.69
C ALA A 34 14.14 1.84 -13.23
N ALA A 35 13.79 3.08 -12.96
CA ALA A 35 13.17 3.52 -11.70
C ALA A 35 11.70 3.86 -11.93
N HIS A 36 10.80 3.11 -11.32
CA HIS A 36 9.37 3.37 -11.36
C HIS A 36 8.97 4.25 -10.19
N SER A 37 8.27 5.34 -10.46
CA SER A 37 7.66 6.21 -9.45
C SER A 37 6.16 6.28 -9.72
N HIS A 38 5.37 5.65 -8.86
CA HIS A 38 3.92 5.53 -9.03
C HIS A 38 3.17 6.19 -7.88
N LEU A 39 2.16 6.97 -8.20
CA LEU A 39 1.20 7.52 -7.26
C LEU A 39 -0.20 7.06 -7.68
N LEU A 40 -0.89 6.36 -6.79
CA LEU A 40 -2.32 6.10 -6.87
C LEU A 40 -3.02 6.92 -5.79
N GLU A 41 -3.99 7.73 -6.20
CA GLU A 41 -4.90 8.44 -5.30
C GLU A 41 -6.27 7.81 -5.42
N VAL A 42 -6.87 7.46 -4.29
CA VAL A 42 -8.16 6.76 -4.21
C VAL A 42 -9.11 7.53 -3.32
N HIS A 43 -10.30 7.78 -3.82
CA HIS A 43 -11.43 8.22 -3.02
C HIS A 43 -12.48 7.11 -2.96
N LEU A 44 -12.82 6.66 -1.75
CA LEU A 44 -13.88 5.69 -1.51
C LEU A 44 -15.08 6.41 -0.90
N GLY A 45 -16.14 6.50 -1.68
CA GLY A 45 -17.42 7.04 -1.21
C GLY A 45 -18.06 6.18 -0.12
N GLN A 46 -19.09 6.71 0.50
CA GLN A 46 -19.80 6.08 1.59
C GLN A 46 -20.28 4.66 1.24
N GLU A 47 -20.01 3.69 2.12
CA GLU A 47 -20.35 2.26 1.90
C GLU A 47 -19.67 1.62 0.67
N ALA A 48 -18.72 2.30 0.02
CA ALA A 48 -17.97 1.73 -1.09
C ALA A 48 -17.00 0.64 -0.62
N GLN A 49 -16.67 -0.29 -1.51
CA GLN A 49 -15.74 -1.37 -1.22
C GLN A 49 -14.66 -1.45 -2.30
N LEU A 50 -13.39 -1.47 -1.89
CA LEU A 50 -12.27 -1.67 -2.78
C LEU A 50 -11.37 -2.81 -2.31
N ASN A 51 -11.25 -3.85 -3.11
CA ASN A 51 -10.21 -4.87 -2.99
C ASN A 51 -9.05 -4.51 -3.92
N HIS A 52 -7.90 -4.12 -3.34
CA HIS A 52 -6.74 -3.64 -4.07
C HIS A 52 -5.55 -4.59 -3.89
N GLY A 53 -5.21 -5.32 -4.94
CA GLY A 53 -4.02 -6.16 -5.02
C GLY A 53 -2.85 -5.43 -5.67
N VAL A 54 -1.65 -5.59 -5.13
CA VAL A 54 -0.40 -5.13 -5.72
C VAL A 54 0.57 -6.30 -5.85
N LEU A 55 0.95 -6.62 -7.09
CA LEU A 55 1.99 -7.59 -7.39
C LEU A 55 3.19 -6.86 -8.02
N ALA A 56 4.27 -6.73 -7.27
CA ALA A 56 5.48 -6.02 -7.68
C ALA A 56 6.66 -6.96 -7.78
N CYS A 57 7.04 -7.36 -9.01
CA CYS A 57 8.10 -8.32 -9.27
C CYS A 57 9.14 -7.77 -10.25
N ALA A 58 10.43 -7.90 -9.92
CA ALA A 58 11.53 -7.44 -10.76
C ALA A 58 12.65 -8.47 -10.85
N ASP A 59 13.67 -8.17 -11.69
CA ASP A 59 14.83 -9.02 -11.98
C ASP A 59 16.07 -8.75 -11.09
N GLY A 60 15.94 -7.89 -10.07
CA GLY A 60 17.00 -7.57 -9.11
C GLY A 60 17.74 -6.26 -9.36
N VAL A 61 17.47 -5.56 -10.45
CA VAL A 61 18.19 -4.31 -10.82
C VAL A 61 17.30 -3.07 -10.71
N ALA A 62 16.05 -3.17 -11.15
CA ALA A 62 15.11 -2.04 -11.17
C ALA A 62 14.76 -1.51 -9.76
N SER A 63 14.31 -0.26 -9.71
CA SER A 63 13.80 0.38 -8.50
C SER A 63 12.32 0.70 -8.59
N LEU A 64 11.60 0.61 -7.47
CA LEU A 64 10.16 0.92 -7.36
C LEU A 64 9.87 1.83 -6.16
N PHE A 65 9.17 2.91 -6.43
CA PHE A 65 8.53 3.76 -5.43
C PHE A 65 7.04 3.83 -5.74
N ALA A 66 6.22 3.09 -5.00
CA ALA A 66 4.78 3.05 -5.19
C ALA A 66 4.09 3.60 -3.94
N GLN A 67 3.43 4.74 -4.09
CA GLN A 67 2.60 5.35 -3.06
C GLN A 67 1.13 5.18 -3.43
N CYS A 68 0.32 4.85 -2.43
CA CYS A 68 -1.13 4.81 -2.54
C CYS A 68 -1.73 5.68 -1.43
N ALA A 69 -2.41 6.75 -1.81
CA ALA A 69 -3.12 7.63 -0.89
C ALA A 69 -4.62 7.34 -1.00
N VAL A 70 -5.24 6.93 0.10
CA VAL A 70 -6.64 6.50 0.14
C VAL A 70 -7.40 7.36 1.14
N GLU A 71 -8.49 7.95 0.70
CA GLU A 71 -9.48 8.60 1.53
C GLU A 71 -10.73 7.73 1.60
N GLN A 72 -11.16 7.38 2.79
CA GLN A 72 -12.31 6.54 3.06
C GLN A 72 -13.42 7.34 3.73
N GLU A 73 -14.57 7.42 3.07
CA GLU A 73 -15.80 7.92 3.69
C GLU A 73 -16.42 6.89 4.64
N PRO A 74 -17.39 7.30 5.48
CA PRO A 74 -18.02 6.41 6.48
C PRO A 74 -18.56 5.10 5.90
N ARG A 75 -18.35 4.02 6.66
CA ARG A 75 -18.77 2.64 6.34
C ARG A 75 -18.19 2.06 5.06
N SER A 76 -17.17 2.71 4.48
CA SER A 76 -16.43 2.13 3.37
C SER A 76 -15.47 1.03 3.84
N THR A 77 -15.11 0.13 2.93
CA THR A 77 -14.18 -0.97 3.20
C THR A 77 -13.03 -0.94 2.21
N TYR A 78 -11.81 -0.85 2.71
CA TYR A 78 -10.60 -0.92 1.92
C TYR A 78 -9.76 -2.13 2.33
N THR A 79 -9.54 -3.03 1.38
CA THR A 79 -8.64 -4.18 1.55
C THR A 79 -7.46 -4.02 0.60
N PHE A 80 -6.26 -3.92 1.17
CA PHE A 80 -5.01 -3.82 0.43
C PHE A 80 -4.17 -5.08 0.67
N THR A 81 -3.74 -5.73 -0.41
CA THR A 81 -2.84 -6.87 -0.32
C THR A 81 -1.67 -6.67 -1.27
N SER A 82 -0.43 -6.71 -0.76
CA SER A 82 0.76 -6.50 -1.57
C SER A 82 1.75 -7.65 -1.47
N VAL A 83 2.38 -7.98 -2.61
CA VAL A 83 3.56 -8.83 -2.70
C VAL A 83 4.64 -8.07 -3.44
N VAL A 84 5.80 -7.91 -2.82
CA VAL A 84 6.95 -7.22 -3.42
C VAL A 84 8.19 -8.09 -3.33
N GLN A 85 8.84 -8.28 -4.49
CA GLN A 85 10.08 -9.06 -4.59
C GLN A 85 10.94 -8.66 -5.79
N GLY A 86 12.24 -8.93 -5.71
CA GLY A 86 13.15 -8.84 -6.83
C GLY A 86 13.54 -7.41 -7.25
N TRP A 87 13.16 -6.37 -6.52
CA TRP A 87 13.57 -5.00 -6.76
C TRP A 87 14.91 -4.73 -6.04
N SER A 88 15.83 -4.07 -6.72
CA SER A 88 17.10 -3.63 -6.10
C SER A 88 16.79 -2.67 -4.92
N LEU A 89 15.89 -1.70 -5.17
CA LEU A 89 15.32 -0.82 -4.19
C LEU A 89 13.80 -0.76 -4.39
N GLY A 90 13.03 -1.23 -3.41
CA GLY A 90 11.57 -1.22 -3.46
C GLY A 90 10.96 -0.52 -2.26
N ARG A 91 10.01 0.41 -2.50
CA ARG A 91 9.21 1.02 -1.46
C ARG A 91 7.74 1.02 -1.85
N ILE A 92 6.91 0.43 -0.99
CA ILE A 92 5.44 0.47 -1.10
C ILE A 92 4.90 1.22 0.10
N GLU A 93 4.05 2.23 -0.14
CA GLU A 93 3.61 3.15 0.89
C GLU A 93 2.08 3.41 0.80
N PRO A 94 1.24 2.51 1.34
CA PRO A 94 -0.18 2.80 1.51
C PRO A 94 -0.39 3.79 2.68
N ARG A 95 -1.09 4.88 2.39
CA ARG A 95 -1.53 5.89 3.35
C ARG A 95 -3.04 5.97 3.29
N VAL A 96 -3.70 5.78 4.41
CA VAL A 96 -5.16 5.75 4.51
C VAL A 96 -5.62 6.81 5.48
N ILE A 97 -6.64 7.57 5.11
CA ILE A 97 -7.36 8.48 5.99
C ILE A 97 -8.80 8.00 6.04
N GLN A 98 -9.29 7.70 7.24
CA GLN A 98 -10.71 7.41 7.50
C GLN A 98 -11.38 8.70 7.95
N VAL A 99 -12.08 9.35 7.01
CA VAL A 99 -12.82 10.59 7.27
C VAL A 99 -14.14 10.25 7.94
N ASP A 100 -14.50 10.97 9.01
CA ASP A 100 -15.74 10.79 9.77
C ASP A 100 -15.96 9.40 10.40
N GLY A 101 -14.98 8.51 10.34
CA GLY A 101 -14.97 7.22 11.03
C GLY A 101 -15.83 6.11 10.43
N GLN A 102 -16.10 5.06 11.22
CA GLN A 102 -16.90 3.88 10.85
C GLN A 102 -16.39 3.11 9.60
N ALA A 103 -15.21 3.40 9.11
CA ALA A 103 -14.63 2.70 7.98
C ALA A 103 -13.78 1.51 8.44
N SER A 104 -13.63 0.50 7.59
CA SER A 104 -12.80 -0.67 7.85
C SER A 104 -11.63 -0.72 6.86
N THR A 105 -10.42 -0.85 7.39
CA THR A 105 -9.19 -0.96 6.61
C THR A 105 -8.48 -2.28 6.91
N THR A 106 -8.13 -3.02 5.88
CA THR A 106 -7.28 -4.21 5.99
C THR A 106 -6.02 -4.00 5.15
N LEU A 107 -4.83 -4.07 5.77
CA LEU A 107 -3.55 -3.95 5.09
C LEU A 107 -2.74 -5.23 5.28
N LYS A 108 -2.52 -5.99 4.19
CA LYS A 108 -1.72 -7.22 4.21
C LYS A 108 -0.57 -7.12 3.23
N GLY A 109 0.63 -7.54 3.66
CA GLY A 109 1.79 -7.46 2.82
C GLY A 109 2.78 -8.59 3.01
N LEU A 110 3.49 -8.91 1.92
CA LEU A 110 4.64 -9.80 1.90
C LEU A 110 5.78 -9.12 1.14
N ALA A 111 6.91 -8.91 1.82
CA ALA A 111 8.16 -8.44 1.21
C ALA A 111 9.19 -9.58 1.24
N VAL A 112 9.72 -9.93 0.07
CA VAL A 112 10.75 -10.97 -0.08
C VAL A 112 11.98 -10.37 -0.73
N ALA A 113 13.07 -10.25 0.02
CA ALA A 113 14.33 -9.71 -0.44
C ALA A 113 15.44 -10.76 -0.40
N ASP A 114 16.32 -10.73 -1.39
CA ASP A 114 17.50 -11.59 -1.48
C ASP A 114 18.70 -10.79 -1.98
N ALA A 115 19.88 -11.41 -1.96
CA ALA A 115 21.16 -10.81 -2.40
C ALA A 115 21.48 -9.49 -1.67
N GLU A 116 21.40 -8.35 -2.33
CA GLU A 116 21.65 -6.99 -1.80
C GLU A 116 20.40 -6.09 -1.90
N GLN A 117 19.24 -6.66 -2.11
CA GLN A 117 17.98 -5.92 -2.27
C GLN A 117 17.57 -5.22 -0.97
N GLN A 118 16.92 -4.07 -1.14
CA GLN A 118 16.36 -3.29 -0.04
C GLN A 118 14.88 -3.05 -0.29
N LEU A 119 14.02 -3.66 0.51
CA LEU A 119 12.57 -3.53 0.37
C LEU A 119 11.98 -2.89 1.63
N ALA A 120 11.19 -1.84 1.44
CA ALA A 120 10.51 -1.13 2.50
C ALA A 120 9.00 -1.12 2.27
N VAL A 121 8.24 -1.42 3.32
CA VAL A 121 6.79 -1.21 3.36
C VAL A 121 6.49 -0.23 4.49
N HIS A 122 5.93 0.92 4.14
CA HIS A 122 5.55 1.96 5.08
C HIS A 122 4.05 2.15 5.02
N THR A 123 3.35 1.83 6.10
CA THR A 123 1.91 2.03 6.20
C THR A 123 1.60 3.23 7.10
N SER A 124 0.56 3.97 6.76
CA SER A 124 0.06 5.04 7.61
C SER A 124 -1.47 5.02 7.58
N VAL A 125 -2.09 4.96 8.74
CA VAL A 125 -3.55 5.04 8.87
C VAL A 125 -3.88 6.17 9.85
N CYS A 126 -4.70 7.11 9.40
CA CYS A 126 -5.21 8.20 10.21
C CYS A 126 -6.72 8.03 10.41
N PHE A 127 -7.16 8.04 11.66
CA PHE A 127 -8.57 8.00 12.02
C PHE A 127 -9.04 9.42 12.33
N GLU A 128 -9.85 10.00 11.45
CA GLU A 128 -10.42 11.35 11.66
C GLU A 128 -11.86 11.31 12.19
N GLY A 129 -12.31 10.13 12.61
CA GLY A 129 -13.64 9.92 13.19
C GLY A 129 -13.70 8.73 14.14
N PRO A 130 -14.83 8.48 14.79
CA PRO A 130 -15.02 7.39 15.73
C PRO A 130 -15.24 6.04 15.01
N ASP A 131 -15.10 4.94 15.76
CA ASP A 131 -15.47 3.58 15.34
C ASP A 131 -14.78 3.08 14.06
N GLY A 132 -13.59 3.60 13.76
CA GLY A 132 -12.76 3.09 12.67
C GLY A 132 -12.08 1.78 13.06
N GLU A 133 -11.87 0.92 12.07
CA GLU A 133 -11.22 -0.38 12.25
C GLU A 133 -9.98 -0.53 11.36
N LEU A 134 -8.92 -1.14 11.91
CA LEU A 134 -7.72 -1.51 11.17
C LEU A 134 -7.30 -2.95 11.51
N ASP A 135 -7.15 -3.79 10.48
CA ASP A 135 -6.46 -5.09 10.55
C ASP A 135 -5.19 -5.02 9.70
N GLN A 136 -4.02 -5.20 10.33
CA GLN A 136 -2.74 -5.09 9.64
C GLN A 136 -1.85 -6.29 9.90
N LEU A 137 -1.34 -6.89 8.80
CA LEU A 137 -0.39 -7.99 8.82
C LEU A 137 0.72 -7.75 7.78
N GLN A 138 1.96 -7.62 8.23
CA GLN A 138 3.13 -7.55 7.36
C GLN A 138 4.08 -8.71 7.62
N LYS A 139 4.43 -9.44 6.57
CA LYS A 139 5.47 -10.49 6.60
C LYS A 139 6.67 -10.04 5.78
N CYS A 140 7.86 -10.24 6.33
CA CYS A 140 9.11 -9.88 5.70
C CYS A 140 10.05 -11.09 5.71
N LEU A 141 10.59 -11.44 4.54
CA LEU A 141 11.61 -12.47 4.38
C LEU A 141 12.86 -11.83 3.78
N ALA A 142 14.00 -12.05 4.40
CA ALA A 142 15.28 -11.54 3.92
C ALA A 142 16.31 -12.66 3.87
N ALA A 143 17.07 -12.75 2.78
CA ALA A 143 18.17 -13.68 2.60
C ALA A 143 19.42 -12.96 2.08
N GLY A 144 20.58 -13.56 2.24
CA GLY A 144 21.85 -12.97 1.79
C GLY A 144 22.22 -11.71 2.62
N ARG A 145 22.50 -10.60 1.93
CA ARG A 145 22.80 -9.28 2.53
C ARG A 145 21.64 -8.28 2.32
N SER A 146 20.47 -8.79 2.05
CA SER A 146 19.30 -7.97 1.81
C SER A 146 18.73 -7.36 3.09
N HIS A 147 17.92 -6.32 2.92
CA HIS A 147 17.21 -5.66 4.01
C HIS A 147 15.73 -5.55 3.68
N THR A 148 14.89 -5.95 4.65
CA THR A 148 13.47 -5.65 4.62
C THR A 148 13.12 -4.74 5.79
N ILE A 149 12.36 -3.68 5.52
CA ILE A 149 11.96 -2.68 6.50
C ILE A 149 10.45 -2.60 6.51
N PHE A 150 9.86 -2.72 7.67
CA PHE A 150 8.45 -2.40 7.90
C PHE A 150 8.35 -1.23 8.90
N ASN A 151 7.52 -0.26 8.57
CA ASN A 151 7.17 0.84 9.45
C ASN A 151 5.67 1.11 9.35
N GLY A 152 4.94 0.89 10.43
CA GLY A 152 3.52 1.20 10.58
C GLY A 152 3.32 2.44 11.44
N ALA A 153 2.50 3.38 10.98
CA ALA A 153 2.08 4.54 11.74
C ALA A 153 0.57 4.55 11.86
N ILE A 154 0.07 4.64 13.09
CA ILE A 154 -1.35 4.79 13.39
C ILE A 154 -1.54 6.12 14.11
N ASN A 155 -2.32 7.00 13.52
CA ASN A 155 -2.64 8.31 14.10
C ASN A 155 -4.11 8.33 14.53
N VAL A 156 -4.31 8.54 15.85
CA VAL A 156 -5.61 8.62 16.48
C VAL A 156 -5.72 9.98 17.15
N PRO A 157 -6.52 10.92 16.65
CA PRO A 157 -6.77 12.18 17.33
C PRO A 157 -7.38 11.95 18.72
N VAL A 158 -6.95 12.73 19.70
CA VAL A 158 -7.26 12.54 21.14
C VAL A 158 -8.75 12.56 21.48
N SER A 159 -9.60 13.03 20.59
CA SER A 159 -11.06 13.10 20.77
C SER A 159 -11.80 11.78 20.51
N TYR A 160 -11.13 10.76 19.97
CA TYR A 160 -11.77 9.50 19.56
C TYR A 160 -11.19 8.31 20.33
N THR A 161 -11.90 7.85 21.36
CA THR A 161 -11.45 6.79 22.30
C THR A 161 -11.93 5.37 21.98
N HIS A 162 -12.71 5.18 20.91
CA HIS A 162 -13.34 3.89 20.59
C HIS A 162 -12.86 3.34 19.23
N LEU A 163 -11.53 3.15 19.10
CA LEU A 163 -10.93 2.59 17.89
C LEU A 163 -10.43 1.18 18.13
N ARG A 164 -10.47 0.33 17.10
CA ARG A 164 -9.92 -1.02 17.13
C ARG A 164 -8.77 -1.13 16.11
N ALA A 165 -7.58 -1.39 16.59
CA ALA A 165 -6.42 -1.70 15.76
C ALA A 165 -5.81 -3.04 16.20
N HIS A 166 -5.58 -3.93 15.24
CA HIS A 166 -4.87 -5.18 15.44
C HIS A 166 -3.63 -5.20 14.55
N GLU A 167 -2.46 -5.31 15.17
CA GLU A 167 -1.17 -5.50 14.50
C GLU A 167 -0.62 -6.89 14.84
N THR A 168 -0.17 -7.60 13.82
CA THR A 168 0.41 -8.95 13.97
C THR A 168 1.67 -9.10 13.12
#